data_50c76c8bcae4f5a8171a5ff8913053ee
#
_entry.id   50c76c8bcae4f5a8171a5ff8913053ee
#
_cell.length_a   1.000
_cell.length_b   1.000
_cell.length_c   1.000
_cell.angle_alpha   90.00
_cell.angle_beta   90.00
_cell.angle_gamma   90.00
#
_symmetry.space_group_name_H-M   'P 1'
#
loop_
_entity.id
_entity.type
_entity.pdbx_description
1 polymer ?
#
loop_
_entity_poly.entity_id
_entity_poly.type
_entity_poly.pdbx_seq_one_letter_code
_entity_poly.pdbx_strand_id
1 'polypeptide(L)'
;MKKSIVYAEMGNPWRFPSSYEVASCRIQFKDLHNFGKEGPLCGKLFINDIQLTIPDYDGFGGPIIKNNKYIYLPLYQMKTGNRSNSPRTYIVEIDIS
;
A
#
# COMPACT_ATOMS: atom_id res chain seq x y z
N MET A 1 10.09 20.47 -2.80
CA MET A 1 10.57 20.25 -2.34
C MET A 1 10.57 19.34 -1.49
N LYS A 2 10.45 18.86 -1.01
CA LYS A 2 10.26 18.24 0.03
C LYS A 2 9.68 16.92 -0.08
N LYS A 3 9.14 16.47 -1.21
CA LYS A 3 8.52 15.22 -1.29
C LYS A 3 9.46 14.11 -1.16
N SER A 4 10.62 14.18 -1.67
CA SER A 4 11.54 13.08 -1.59
C SER A 4 11.96 12.84 -0.15
N ILE A 5 11.98 13.87 0.64
CA ILE A 5 12.36 13.71 2.02
C ILE A 5 11.31 12.92 2.76
N VAL A 6 10.06 13.23 2.52
CA VAL A 6 8.99 12.50 3.16
C VAL A 6 9.03 11.03 2.81
N TYR A 7 9.25 10.75 1.54
CA TYR A 7 9.30 9.37 1.11
C TYR A 7 10.44 8.62 1.78
N ALA A 8 11.59 9.24 1.87
CA ALA A 8 12.73 8.59 2.49
C ALA A 8 12.47 8.27 3.95
N GLU A 9 11.75 9.12 4.64
CA GLU A 9 11.48 8.89 6.03
C GLU A 9 10.45 7.81 6.25
N MET A 10 9.64 7.53 5.27
CA MET A 10 8.59 6.54 5.43
C MET A 10 9.02 5.15 4.99
N GLY A 11 10.23 4.99 4.52
CA GLY A 11 10.72 3.69 4.15
C GLY A 11 10.68 3.46 2.66
N ASN A 12 10.63 2.21 2.27
CA ASN A 12 10.62 1.83 0.88
C ASN A 12 9.67 0.64 0.72
N PRO A 13 9.41 0.19 -0.51
CA PRO A 13 8.42 -0.87 -0.70
C PRO A 13 8.71 -2.19 -0.01
N TRP A 14 9.96 -2.45 0.36
CA TRP A 14 10.30 -3.68 1.05
C TRP A 14 10.34 -3.53 2.55
N ARG A 15 10.28 -2.30 3.04
CA ARG A 15 10.40 -2.08 4.47
C ARG A 15 9.73 -0.76 4.83
N PHE A 16 8.57 -0.83 5.42
CA PHE A 16 7.82 0.35 5.81
C PHE A 16 7.04 0.04 7.08
N PRO A 17 6.61 1.08 7.80
CA PRO A 17 5.84 0.83 9.02
C PRO A 17 4.52 0.15 8.72
N SER A 18 4.10 -0.72 9.61
CA SER A 18 2.83 -1.39 9.43
C SER A 18 1.67 -0.61 10.03
N SER A 19 1.92 0.52 10.64
CA SER A 19 0.89 1.32 11.26
C SER A 19 1.21 2.78 11.08
N TYR A 20 0.19 3.55 10.72
CA TYR A 20 0.33 4.98 10.50
C TYR A 20 -0.85 5.69 11.11
N GLU A 21 -0.63 6.93 11.53
CA GLU A 21 -1.71 7.80 11.92
C GLU A 21 -1.69 9.02 11.03
N VAL A 22 -2.76 9.23 10.31
CA VAL A 22 -2.86 10.31 9.35
C VAL A 22 -4.19 10.98 9.55
N ALA A 23 -4.17 12.26 9.95
CA ALA A 23 -5.39 13.06 10.06
C ALA A 23 -6.49 12.34 10.84
N SER A 24 -6.18 11.84 11.99
CA SER A 24 -7.14 11.17 12.86
C SER A 24 -7.54 9.79 12.40
N CYS A 25 -7.00 9.32 11.29
CA CYS A 25 -7.27 7.96 10.84
C CYS A 25 -6.12 7.07 11.23
N ARG A 26 -6.45 5.85 11.62
CA ARG A 26 -5.44 4.85 11.89
C ARG A 26 -5.39 3.90 10.72
N ILE A 27 -4.23 3.78 10.13
CA ILE A 27 -4.03 2.95 8.95
C ILE A 27 -3.09 1.83 9.31
N GLN A 28 -3.49 0.61 9.07
CA GLN A 28 -2.71 -0.53 9.46
C GLN A 28 -2.64 -1.54 8.33
N PHE A 29 -1.46 -2.15 8.20
CA PHE A 29 -1.28 -3.28 7.31
C PHE A 29 -1.22 -4.53 8.16
N LYS A 30 -1.85 -5.61 7.70
CA LYS A 30 -1.79 -6.88 8.37
C LYS A 30 -1.45 -7.97 7.38
N ASP A 31 -0.84 -9.04 7.90
CA ASP A 31 -0.48 -10.18 7.08
C ASP A 31 0.42 -9.81 5.92
N LEU A 32 1.41 -8.98 6.20
CA LEU A 32 2.34 -8.56 5.17
C LEU A 32 3.19 -9.72 4.70
N HIS A 33 3.39 -9.81 3.41
CA HIS A 33 4.21 -10.84 2.82
C HIS A 33 4.78 -10.31 1.53
N ASN A 34 5.78 -10.99 0.99
CA ASN A 34 6.37 -10.53 -0.25
C ASN A 34 5.45 -10.81 -1.42
N PHE A 35 5.32 -9.83 -2.29
CA PHE A 35 4.54 -9.98 -3.49
C PHE A 35 5.41 -10.71 -4.51
N GLY A 36 5.04 -11.95 -4.80
CA GLY A 36 5.90 -12.78 -5.60
C GLY A 36 7.03 -13.31 -4.77
N LYS A 37 8.14 -13.62 -5.42
CA LYS A 37 9.18 -14.30 -4.72
C LYS A 37 10.05 -13.41 -3.88
N GLU A 38 10.45 -12.31 -4.39
CA GLU A 38 11.26 -11.39 -3.60
C GLU A 38 10.79 -9.99 -3.81
N GLY A 39 9.52 -9.85 -4.06
CA GLY A 39 8.95 -8.57 -4.35
C GLY A 39 8.70 -7.74 -3.11
N PRO A 40 8.11 -6.58 -3.30
CA PRO A 40 7.80 -5.71 -2.17
C PRO A 40 6.76 -6.33 -1.26
N LEU A 41 6.64 -5.77 -0.09
CA LEU A 41 5.67 -6.27 0.87
C LEU A 41 4.27 -5.80 0.51
N CYS A 42 3.30 -6.67 0.68
CA CYS A 42 1.91 -6.30 0.50
C CYS A 42 1.07 -7.09 1.49
N GLY A 43 -0.11 -6.59 1.78
CA GLY A 43 -0.98 -7.26 2.71
C GLY A 43 -2.34 -6.60 2.78
N LYS A 44 -3.04 -6.89 3.85
CA LYS A 44 -4.37 -6.35 4.06
C LYS A 44 -4.26 -4.94 4.61
N LEU A 45 -5.15 -4.08 4.17
CA LEU A 45 -5.17 -2.70 4.61
C LEU A 45 -6.42 -2.44 5.44
N PHE A 46 -6.22 -1.88 6.61
CA PHE A 46 -7.31 -1.51 7.50
C PHE A 46 -7.26 -0.02 7.77
N ILE A 47 -8.38 0.63 7.67
CA ILE A 47 -8.50 2.04 8.01
C ILE A 47 -9.52 2.14 9.12
N ASN A 48 -9.09 2.60 10.28
CA ASN A 48 -9.93 2.68 11.48
C ASN A 48 -10.59 1.33 11.76
N ASP A 49 -9.77 0.26 11.63
CA ASP A 49 -10.17 -1.11 11.92
C ASP A 49 -11.15 -1.71 10.92
N ILE A 50 -11.36 -1.05 9.81
CA ILE A 50 -12.21 -1.58 8.76
C ILE A 50 -11.34 -1.97 7.59
N GLN A 51 -11.45 -3.21 7.16
CA GLN A 51 -10.64 -3.70 6.06
C GLN A 51 -11.15 -3.14 4.74
N LEU A 52 -10.22 -2.61 3.95
CA LEU A 52 -10.51 -2.14 2.62
C LEU A 52 -10.19 -3.26 1.66
N THR A 53 -11.19 -3.75 0.97
CA THR A 53 -11.03 -4.91 0.10
C THR A 53 -11.30 -4.53 -1.34
N ILE A 54 -10.38 -4.90 -2.22
CA ILE A 54 -10.57 -4.71 -3.63
C ILE A 54 -10.38 -6.07 -4.28
N PRO A 55 -11.42 -6.61 -4.93
CA PRO A 55 -11.33 -7.95 -5.49
C PRO A 55 -10.27 -8.05 -6.56
N ASP A 56 -9.70 -9.23 -6.69
CA ASP A 56 -8.75 -9.54 -7.75
C ASP A 56 -7.40 -8.88 -7.59
N TYR A 57 -7.09 -8.38 -6.41
CA TYR A 57 -5.77 -7.82 -6.15
C TYR A 57 -5.12 -8.59 -5.02
N ASP A 58 -3.80 -8.61 -5.02
CA ASP A 58 -3.06 -9.39 -4.04
C ASP A 58 -2.87 -8.66 -2.74
N GLY A 59 -2.81 -7.37 -2.77
CA GLY A 59 -2.68 -6.64 -1.53
C GLY A 59 -2.18 -5.24 -1.72
N PHE A 60 -2.23 -4.50 -0.63
CA PHE A 60 -1.75 -3.13 -0.59
C PHE A 60 -0.34 -3.11 -0.03
N GLY A 61 0.46 -2.23 -0.53
CA GLY A 61 1.80 -2.07 -0.03
C GLY A 61 2.06 -0.67 0.45
N GLY A 62 3.31 -0.37 0.69
CA GLY A 62 3.72 0.92 1.15
C GLY A 62 4.97 1.37 0.45
N PRO A 63 5.56 2.43 0.92
CA PRO A 63 5.09 3.25 2.03
C PRO A 63 3.90 4.12 1.62
N ILE A 64 3.24 4.70 2.61
CA ILE A 64 2.11 5.57 2.38
C ILE A 64 2.60 7.00 2.23
N ILE A 65 2.16 7.66 1.18
CA ILE A 65 2.44 9.07 0.96
C ILE A 65 1.14 9.81 1.21
N LYS A 66 1.20 10.88 1.96
CA LYS A 66 -0.02 11.57 2.37
C LYS A 66 0.02 13.03 1.99
N ASN A 67 -1.15 13.59 1.82
CA ASN A 67 -1.30 15.03 1.79
C ASN A 67 -2.55 15.35 2.61
N ASN A 68 -3.13 16.51 2.45
CA ASN A 68 -4.14 16.99 3.39
C ASN A 68 -5.29 16.03 3.67
N LYS A 69 -5.82 15.40 2.68
CA LYS A 69 -6.94 14.53 2.91
C LYS A 69 -6.89 13.24 2.13
N TYR A 70 -5.79 12.96 1.49
CA TYR A 70 -5.64 11.74 0.71
C TYR A 70 -4.39 11.01 1.12
N ILE A 71 -4.42 9.69 0.99
CA ILE A 71 -3.20 8.91 1.07
C ILE A 71 -3.04 8.18 -0.25
N TYR A 72 -1.80 7.91 -0.58
CA TYR A 72 -1.45 7.23 -1.81
C TYR A 72 -0.56 6.05 -1.46
N LEU A 73 -0.87 4.91 -2.00
CA LEU A 73 -0.08 3.72 -1.73
C LEU A 73 -0.22 2.75 -2.88
N PRO A 74 0.73 1.83 -3.01
CA PRO A 74 0.66 0.88 -4.11
C PRO A 74 -0.33 -0.24 -3.85
N LEU A 75 -0.91 -0.72 -4.92
CA LEU A 75 -1.80 -1.87 -4.90
C LEU A 75 -1.28 -2.84 -5.95
N TYR A 76 -1.03 -4.07 -5.54
CA TYR A 76 -0.38 -5.04 -6.39
C TYR A 76 -1.34 -6.09 -6.92
N GLN A 77 -1.11 -6.50 -8.14
CA GLN A 77 -1.93 -7.52 -8.77
C GLN A 77 -1.05 -8.44 -9.59
N MET A 78 -1.15 -9.71 -9.32
CA MET A 78 -0.48 -10.71 -10.13
C MET A 78 -1.44 -11.11 -11.22
N LYS A 79 -1.02 -10.91 -12.46
CA LYS A 79 -1.88 -11.24 -13.55
C LYS A 79 -2.07 -12.73 -13.64
N THR A 80 -3.28 -13.18 -13.74
CA THR A 80 -3.56 -14.58 -13.79
C THR A 80 -4.48 -14.88 -14.94
N GLY A 81 -4.58 -16.13 -15.28
CA GLY A 81 -5.54 -16.55 -16.23
C GLY A 81 -5.20 -16.33 -17.66
N ASN A 82 -4.09 -15.70 -17.95
CA ASN A 82 -3.70 -15.46 -19.28
C ASN A 82 -2.33 -15.90 -19.46
N ARG A 83 -1.81 -15.78 -20.64
CA ARG A 83 -0.48 -16.12 -20.81
C ARG A 83 0.46 -15.19 -20.18
N SER A 84 0.05 -14.05 -19.86
CA SER A 84 0.93 -13.08 -19.24
C SER A 84 0.88 -13.24 -17.75
N ASN A 85 2.00 -13.40 -17.13
CA ASN A 85 2.06 -13.46 -15.68
C ASN A 85 2.75 -12.25 -15.09
N SER A 86 2.76 -11.18 -15.82
CA SER A 86 3.45 -9.98 -15.35
C SER A 86 2.69 -9.36 -14.20
N PRO A 87 3.37 -9.10 -13.10
CA PRO A 87 2.72 -8.40 -12.01
C PRO A 87 2.48 -6.95 -12.38
N ARG A 88 1.47 -6.36 -11.80
CA ARG A 88 1.13 -4.98 -12.03
C ARG A 88 1.06 -4.24 -10.73
N THR A 89 1.43 -2.98 -10.79
CA THR A 89 1.40 -2.10 -9.63
C THR A 89 0.57 -0.89 -9.98
N TYR A 90 -0.38 -0.59 -9.14
CA TYR A 90 -1.20 0.59 -9.30
C TYR A 90 -0.98 1.48 -8.09
N ILE A 91 -1.15 2.76 -8.27
CA ILE A 91 -1.14 3.68 -7.14
C ILE A 91 -2.58 4.06 -6.90
N VAL A 92 -3.06 3.82 -5.68
CA VAL A 92 -4.42 4.18 -5.34
C VAL A 92 -4.42 5.40 -4.47
N GLU A 93 -5.46 6.21 -4.64
CA GLU A 93 -5.67 7.40 -3.87
C GLU A 93 -6.88 7.15 -2.99
N ILE A 94 -6.74 7.34 -1.69
CA ILE A 94 -7.82 7.09 -0.77
C ILE A 94 -8.11 8.36 -0.01
N ASP A 95 -9.37 8.76 -0.03
CA ASP A 95 -9.85 9.94 0.67
C ASP A 95 -10.07 9.57 2.12
N ILE A 96 -9.36 10.24 3.02
CA ILE A 96 -9.48 9.96 4.44
C ILE A 96 -10.09 11.12 5.21
N SER A 97 -10.63 12.09 4.50
CA SER A 97 -11.23 13.25 5.18
C SER A 97 -12.57 12.93 5.84
#